data_c90080e643a7072e3f6ee7059b86c9ac
#
_entry.id   c90080e643a7072e3f6ee7059b86c9ac
#
_cell.length_a   1.000
_cell.length_b   1.000
_cell.length_c   1.000
_cell.angle_alpha   90.00
_cell.angle_beta   90.00
_cell.angle_gamma   90.00
#
_symmetry.space_group_name_H-M   'P 1'
#
loop_
_entity.id
_entity.type
_entity.pdbx_description
1 polymer ?
#
loop_
_entity_poly.entity_id
_entity_poly.type
_entity_poly.pdbx_seq_one_letter_code
_entity_poly.pdbx_strand_id
1 'polypeptide(L)'
;MRRKGVILLDGLMALFLISALAMMVLPLAGSWLSALERGRTGTKLSETGLFAMDFMVEKIRNNRSRAGDGVRGNRYDYQAFTAGGGEGTYSFFVDREKLKLRLYNDNIQPLTGEYTGPEAYAFLPGRPSLFRQAEGGPVTISFTMHHQMMGMDRDFETSVIPYADFYKKGEVYE
;
A
#
# COMPACT_ATOMS: atom_id res chain seq x y z
N MET A 1 -44.08 -21.60 -53.83
CA MET A 1 -42.84 -22.12 -53.22
C MET A 1 -41.74 -21.06 -52.96
N ARG A 2 -41.81 -19.83 -53.52
CA ARG A 2 -40.79 -18.77 -53.32
C ARG A 2 -40.72 -18.17 -51.90
N ARG A 3 -41.81 -18.14 -51.11
CA ARG A 3 -41.80 -17.50 -49.77
C ARG A 3 -41.00 -18.23 -48.68
N LYS A 4 -40.87 -19.57 -48.79
CA LYS A 4 -40.11 -20.33 -47.76
C LYS A 4 -38.58 -20.11 -47.87
N GLY A 5 -38.03 -19.87 -49.04
CA GLY A 5 -36.61 -19.61 -49.25
C GLY A 5 -36.18 -18.21 -48.73
N VAL A 6 -37.07 -17.22 -48.84
CA VAL A 6 -36.80 -15.84 -48.34
C VAL A 6 -36.71 -15.82 -46.80
N ILE A 7 -37.63 -16.54 -46.13
CA ILE A 7 -37.65 -16.63 -44.66
C ILE A 7 -36.38 -17.29 -44.15
N LEU A 8 -35.88 -18.31 -44.84
CA LEU A 8 -34.63 -19.00 -44.46
C LEU A 8 -33.42 -18.07 -44.63
N LEU A 9 -33.38 -17.29 -45.71
CA LEU A 9 -32.28 -16.33 -45.98
C LEU A 9 -32.29 -15.19 -44.94
N ASP A 10 -33.46 -14.65 -44.59
CA ASP A 10 -33.59 -13.60 -43.55
C ASP A 10 -33.14 -14.11 -42.19
N GLY A 11 -33.49 -15.37 -41.84
CA GLY A 11 -33.02 -15.99 -40.61
C GLY A 11 -31.50 -16.15 -40.57
N LEU A 12 -30.91 -16.54 -41.69
CA LEU A 12 -29.45 -16.71 -41.83
C LEU A 12 -28.70 -15.38 -41.75
N MET A 13 -29.25 -14.32 -42.40
CA MET A 13 -28.69 -12.97 -42.31
C MET A 13 -28.82 -12.39 -40.93
N ALA A 14 -29.92 -12.61 -40.21
CA ALA A 14 -30.09 -12.19 -38.82
C ALA A 14 -29.09 -12.87 -37.89
N LEU A 15 -28.89 -14.17 -38.10
CA LEU A 15 -27.92 -14.96 -37.29
C LEU A 15 -26.47 -14.50 -37.54
N PHE A 16 -26.15 -14.17 -38.79
CA PHE A 16 -24.84 -13.62 -39.17
C PHE A 16 -24.62 -12.24 -38.50
N LEU A 17 -25.61 -11.36 -38.57
CA LEU A 17 -25.52 -10.02 -37.94
C LEU A 17 -25.37 -10.12 -36.41
N ILE A 18 -26.13 -10.99 -35.76
CA ILE A 18 -26.02 -11.22 -34.31
C ILE A 18 -24.64 -11.75 -33.96
N SER A 19 -24.11 -12.69 -34.74
CA SER A 19 -22.76 -13.25 -34.52
C SER A 19 -21.67 -12.17 -34.70
N ALA A 20 -21.81 -11.32 -35.72
CA ALA A 20 -20.87 -10.22 -35.96
C ALA A 20 -20.90 -9.19 -34.84
N LEU A 21 -22.10 -8.83 -34.36
CA LEU A 21 -22.25 -7.94 -33.19
C LEU A 21 -21.66 -8.56 -31.93
N ALA A 22 -21.91 -9.84 -31.66
CA ALA A 22 -21.35 -10.54 -30.50
C ALA A 22 -19.82 -10.53 -30.53
N MET A 23 -19.21 -10.77 -31.70
CA MET A 23 -17.75 -10.72 -31.86
C MET A 23 -17.16 -9.32 -31.58
N MET A 24 -17.90 -8.25 -31.76
CA MET A 24 -17.47 -6.88 -31.44
C MET A 24 -17.69 -6.53 -29.98
N VAL A 25 -18.81 -6.96 -29.40
CA VAL A 25 -19.22 -6.55 -28.02
C VAL A 25 -18.48 -7.35 -26.96
N LEU A 26 -18.24 -8.65 -27.14
CA LEU A 26 -17.59 -9.50 -26.14
C LEU A 26 -16.18 -9.04 -25.76
N PRO A 27 -15.29 -8.69 -26.71
CA PRO A 27 -13.95 -8.20 -26.37
C PRO A 27 -14.00 -6.84 -25.62
N LEU A 28 -14.94 -5.98 -26.01
CA LEU A 28 -15.15 -4.70 -25.32
C LEU A 28 -15.58 -4.91 -23.88
N ALA A 29 -16.55 -5.78 -23.64
CA ALA A 29 -17.00 -6.13 -22.27
C ALA A 29 -15.84 -6.70 -21.44
N GLY A 30 -15.03 -7.58 -22.01
CA GLY A 30 -13.84 -8.14 -21.35
C GLY A 30 -12.80 -7.07 -20.99
N SER A 31 -12.54 -6.13 -21.89
CA SER A 31 -11.59 -5.02 -21.61
C SER A 31 -12.11 -4.08 -20.52
N TRP A 32 -13.40 -3.81 -20.49
CA TRP A 32 -14.04 -3.01 -19.44
C TRP A 32 -13.95 -3.67 -18.07
N LEU A 33 -14.24 -4.96 -17.97
CA LEU A 33 -14.12 -5.72 -16.73
C LEU A 33 -12.68 -5.70 -16.21
N SER A 34 -11.70 -5.92 -17.09
CA SER A 34 -10.28 -5.85 -16.71
C SER A 34 -9.86 -4.46 -16.26
N ALA A 35 -10.38 -3.40 -16.88
CA ALA A 35 -10.10 -2.02 -16.47
C ALA A 35 -10.70 -1.70 -15.09
N LEU A 36 -11.93 -2.15 -14.82
CA LEU A 36 -12.57 -2.00 -13.51
C LEU A 36 -11.82 -2.75 -12.41
N GLU A 37 -11.38 -3.95 -12.68
CA GLU A 37 -10.62 -4.76 -11.73
C GLU A 37 -9.26 -4.13 -11.40
N ARG A 38 -8.53 -3.63 -12.40
CA ARG A 38 -7.31 -2.84 -12.20
C ARG A 38 -7.56 -1.57 -11.39
N GLY A 39 -8.64 -0.85 -11.68
CA GLY A 39 -9.02 0.34 -10.93
C GLY A 39 -9.26 0.04 -9.45
N ARG A 40 -10.06 -0.98 -9.14
CA ARG A 40 -10.33 -1.43 -7.77
C ARG A 40 -9.06 -1.86 -7.04
N THR A 41 -8.21 -2.63 -7.69
CA THR A 41 -6.94 -3.09 -7.12
C THR A 41 -6.02 -1.91 -6.85
N GLY A 42 -5.91 -0.97 -7.79
CA GLY A 42 -5.11 0.25 -7.61
C GLY A 42 -5.59 1.11 -6.44
N THR A 43 -6.90 1.24 -6.25
CA THR A 43 -7.47 1.97 -5.10
C THR A 43 -7.13 1.29 -3.79
N LYS A 44 -7.35 -0.02 -3.66
CA LYS A 44 -7.00 -0.78 -2.44
C LYS A 44 -5.51 -0.71 -2.12
N LEU A 45 -4.65 -0.79 -3.16
CA LEU A 45 -3.20 -0.68 -2.99
C LEU A 45 -2.82 0.69 -2.41
N SER A 46 -3.43 1.76 -2.96
CA SER A 46 -3.23 3.13 -2.48
C SER A 46 -3.76 3.33 -1.07
N GLU A 47 -4.95 2.85 -0.75
CA GLU A 47 -5.53 2.94 0.60
C GLU A 47 -4.68 2.23 1.65
N THR A 48 -4.22 1.00 1.35
CA THR A 48 -3.37 0.24 2.26
C THR A 48 -2.02 0.93 2.47
N GLY A 49 -1.42 1.46 1.40
CA GLY A 49 -0.16 2.19 1.48
C GLY A 49 -0.28 3.50 2.26
N LEU A 50 -1.34 4.28 2.02
CA LEU A 50 -1.61 5.51 2.77
C LEU A 50 -1.87 5.22 4.24
N PHE A 51 -2.68 4.21 4.57
CA PHE A 51 -2.88 3.80 5.96
C PHE A 51 -1.57 3.46 6.66
N ALA A 52 -0.71 2.66 6.02
CA ALA A 52 0.58 2.29 6.57
C ALA A 52 1.48 3.53 6.76
N MET A 53 1.48 4.44 5.78
CA MET A 53 2.24 5.68 5.84
C MET A 53 1.77 6.58 6.98
N ASP A 54 0.47 6.88 7.04
CA ASP A 54 -0.12 7.76 8.05
C ASP A 54 0.09 7.20 9.46
N PHE A 55 -0.06 5.89 9.62
CA PHE A 55 0.18 5.23 10.89
C PHE A 55 1.64 5.36 11.34
N MET A 56 2.60 5.13 10.44
CA MET A 56 4.03 5.32 10.73
C MET A 56 4.34 6.78 11.06
N VAL A 57 3.85 7.72 10.27
CA VAL A 57 4.05 9.17 10.47
C VAL A 57 3.52 9.60 11.83
N GLU A 58 2.30 9.18 12.21
CA GLU A 58 1.71 9.51 13.51
C GLU A 58 2.59 9.01 14.66
N LYS A 59 3.01 7.74 14.62
CA LYS A 59 3.83 7.15 15.68
C LYS A 59 5.23 7.74 15.75
N ILE A 60 5.86 8.01 14.62
CA ILE A 60 7.18 8.66 14.57
C ILE A 60 7.08 10.11 15.06
N ARG A 61 6.05 10.86 14.67
CA ARG A 61 5.84 12.24 15.14
C ARG A 61 5.67 12.29 16.65
N ASN A 62 4.92 11.35 17.23
CA ASN A 62 4.66 11.26 18.66
C ASN A 62 5.76 10.50 19.44
N ASN A 63 6.86 10.16 18.80
CA ASN A 63 7.98 9.50 19.44
C ASN A 63 8.58 10.41 20.54
N ARG A 64 8.82 9.85 21.73
CA ARG A 64 9.38 10.54 22.88
C ARG A 64 10.91 10.45 22.94
N SER A 65 11.49 9.46 22.27
CA SER A 65 12.95 9.35 22.12
C SER A 65 13.44 10.17 20.92
N ARG A 66 14.74 10.44 20.87
CA ARG A 66 15.35 11.09 19.70
C ARG A 66 15.17 10.22 18.46
N ALA A 67 14.85 10.83 17.35
CA ALA A 67 14.65 10.11 16.09
C ALA A 67 15.88 9.31 15.65
N GLY A 68 17.10 9.88 15.86
CA GLY A 68 18.34 9.25 15.46
C GLY A 68 18.62 7.91 16.13
N ASP A 69 18.13 7.73 17.34
CA ASP A 69 18.36 6.50 18.11
C ASP A 69 17.49 5.33 17.60
N GLY A 70 16.41 5.63 16.88
CA GLY A 70 15.43 4.65 16.41
C GLY A 70 15.65 4.13 14.99
N VAL A 71 16.36 4.89 14.12
CA VAL A 71 16.53 4.53 12.70
C VAL A 71 17.57 3.46 12.51
N ARG A 72 17.17 2.29 12.01
CA ARG A 72 18.03 1.14 11.70
C ARG A 72 17.74 0.54 10.33
N GLY A 73 17.78 1.37 9.30
CA GLY A 73 17.50 0.95 7.93
C GLY A 73 16.03 0.56 7.73
N ASN A 74 15.72 -0.75 7.66
CA ASN A 74 14.35 -1.24 7.49
C ASN A 74 13.58 -1.42 8.80
N ARG A 75 14.15 -0.94 9.91
CA ARG A 75 13.53 -0.95 11.23
C ARG A 75 13.58 0.44 11.83
N TYR A 76 12.51 0.80 12.55
CA TYR A 76 12.43 2.02 13.34
C TYR A 76 11.90 1.69 14.73
N ASP A 77 12.71 1.98 15.76
CA ASP A 77 12.35 1.80 17.17
C ASP A 77 11.87 3.15 17.75
N TYR A 78 10.74 3.15 18.45
CA TYR A 78 10.19 4.35 19.08
C TYR A 78 9.63 4.06 20.48
N GLN A 79 9.57 5.10 21.31
CA GLN A 79 9.02 5.02 22.65
C GLN A 79 7.65 5.68 22.70
N ALA A 80 6.69 4.98 23.30
CA ALA A 80 5.35 5.49 23.52
C ALA A 80 4.78 4.98 24.84
N PHE A 81 3.74 5.64 25.34
CA PHE A 81 3.03 5.16 26.52
C PHE A 81 2.36 3.81 26.26
N THR A 82 2.48 2.93 27.24
CA THR A 82 1.73 1.66 27.29
C THR A 82 0.33 1.92 27.87
N ALA A 83 -0.60 0.99 27.67
CA ALA A 83 -1.93 1.05 28.27
C ALA A 83 -1.92 1.11 29.82
N GLY A 84 -0.84 0.67 30.46
CA GLY A 84 -0.64 0.74 31.90
C GLY A 84 0.01 2.04 32.40
N GLY A 85 0.22 3.05 31.54
CA GLY A 85 0.79 4.36 31.88
C GLY A 85 2.33 4.40 31.95
N GLY A 86 3.01 3.28 31.76
CA GLY A 86 4.47 3.22 31.63
C GLY A 86 4.95 3.55 30.21
N GLU A 87 6.26 3.66 30.01
CA GLU A 87 6.87 3.78 28.69
C GLU A 87 7.27 2.40 28.18
N GLY A 88 7.04 2.17 26.87
CA GLY A 88 7.40 0.93 26.20
C GLY A 88 8.03 1.21 24.85
N THR A 89 8.92 0.32 24.44
CA THR A 89 9.55 0.38 23.12
C THR A 89 8.73 -0.41 22.10
N TYR A 90 8.44 0.23 20.99
CA TYR A 90 7.74 -0.32 19.84
C TYR A 90 8.66 -0.30 18.63
N SER A 91 8.46 -1.21 17.69
CA SER A 91 9.32 -1.27 16.50
C SER A 91 8.52 -1.52 15.24
N PHE A 92 8.70 -0.69 14.23
CA PHE A 92 8.32 -1.00 12.85
C PHE A 92 9.44 -1.80 12.20
N PHE A 93 9.09 -2.84 11.47
CA PHE A 93 10.05 -3.60 10.68
C PHE A 93 9.35 -4.32 9.52
N VAL A 94 10.14 -4.68 8.50
CA VAL A 94 9.65 -5.46 7.36
C VAL A 94 10.12 -6.90 7.52
N ASP A 95 9.18 -7.82 7.44
CA ASP A 95 9.44 -9.25 7.42
C ASP A 95 8.57 -9.93 6.37
N ARG A 96 9.21 -10.70 5.47
CA ARG A 96 8.54 -11.41 4.35
C ARG A 96 7.63 -10.49 3.53
N GLU A 97 8.13 -9.33 3.13
CA GLU A 97 7.40 -8.34 2.34
C GLU A 97 6.11 -7.83 3.02
N LYS A 98 6.07 -7.84 4.34
CA LYS A 98 4.99 -7.29 5.15
C LYS A 98 5.54 -6.29 6.16
N LEU A 99 4.87 -5.14 6.27
CA LEU A 99 5.15 -4.20 7.35
C LEU A 99 4.51 -4.73 8.64
N LYS A 100 5.31 -4.86 9.68
CA LYS A 100 4.91 -5.35 10.99
C LYS A 100 5.24 -4.34 12.07
N LEU A 101 4.42 -4.34 13.13
CA LEU A 101 4.64 -3.60 14.36
C LEU A 101 4.91 -4.60 15.49
N ARG A 102 6.06 -4.46 16.15
CA ARG A 102 6.34 -5.12 17.43
C ARG A 102 5.89 -4.20 18.55
N LEU A 103 5.06 -4.71 19.43
CA LEU A 103 4.58 -4.03 20.63
C LEU A 103 5.61 -4.16 21.77
N TYR A 104 5.43 -3.36 22.82
CA TYR A 104 6.28 -3.37 24.03
C TYR A 104 6.33 -4.72 24.75
N ASN A 105 5.36 -5.59 24.54
CA ASN A 105 5.26 -6.94 25.11
C ASN A 105 5.73 -8.04 24.14
N ASP A 106 6.53 -7.68 23.12
CA ASP A 106 7.04 -8.53 22.05
C ASP A 106 5.97 -9.15 21.12
N ASN A 107 4.71 -8.83 21.29
CA ASN A 107 3.68 -9.23 20.34
C ASN A 107 3.90 -8.52 19.00
N ILE A 108 3.74 -9.27 17.91
CA ILE A 108 3.91 -8.77 16.54
C ILE A 108 2.56 -8.67 15.86
N GLN A 109 2.23 -7.50 15.33
CA GLN A 109 1.01 -7.24 14.59
C GLN A 109 1.34 -6.87 13.14
N PRO A 110 0.72 -7.51 12.13
CA PRO A 110 0.86 -7.11 10.74
C PRO A 110 0.06 -5.82 10.50
N LEU A 111 0.69 -4.82 9.86
CA LEU A 111 0.03 -3.56 9.47
C LEU A 111 -0.51 -3.61 8.03
N THR A 112 0.14 -4.34 7.15
CA THR A 112 -0.25 -4.47 5.74
C THR A 112 -0.97 -5.77 5.42
N GLY A 113 -1.51 -6.45 6.45
CA GLY A 113 -2.24 -7.72 6.33
C GLY A 113 -1.31 -8.94 6.25
N GLU A 114 -1.86 -10.11 6.63
CA GLU A 114 -1.14 -11.41 6.59
C GLU A 114 -1.47 -12.24 5.36
N TYR A 115 -2.35 -11.76 4.48
CA TYR A 115 -2.78 -12.53 3.33
C TYR A 115 -1.60 -12.92 2.44
N THR A 116 -1.46 -14.22 2.19
CA THR A 116 -0.40 -14.83 1.39
C THR A 116 -1.01 -15.56 0.20
N GLY A 117 -1.44 -14.86 -0.79
CA GLY A 117 -2.01 -15.44 -2.01
C GLY A 117 -1.58 -14.63 -3.22
N PRO A 118 -1.96 -15.03 -4.43
CA PRO A 118 -1.64 -14.30 -5.64
C PRO A 118 -2.21 -12.87 -5.65
N GLU A 119 -3.26 -12.62 -4.84
CA GLU A 119 -3.84 -11.28 -4.63
C GLU A 119 -3.17 -10.51 -3.47
N ALA A 120 -2.07 -11.04 -2.92
CA ALA A 120 -1.38 -10.41 -1.81
C ALA A 120 -0.64 -9.15 -2.26
N TYR A 121 -0.61 -8.17 -1.37
CA TYR A 121 0.24 -7.00 -1.54
C TYR A 121 1.60 -7.27 -0.90
N ALA A 122 2.68 -7.00 -1.63
CA ALA A 122 4.02 -6.99 -1.10
C ALA A 122 4.38 -5.56 -0.67
N PHE A 123 4.96 -5.42 0.51
CA PHE A 123 5.52 -4.19 1.03
C PHE A 123 7.03 -4.21 0.82
N LEU A 124 7.50 -3.43 -0.14
CA LEU A 124 8.91 -3.36 -0.49
C LEU A 124 9.52 -2.10 0.12
N PRO A 125 10.54 -2.22 1.00
CA PRO A 125 11.20 -1.05 1.55
C PRO A 125 11.87 -0.23 0.44
N GLY A 126 11.86 1.10 0.61
CA GLY A 126 12.52 2.03 -0.32
C GLY A 126 14.02 1.82 -0.37
N ARG A 127 14.64 2.34 -1.40
CA ARG A 127 16.10 2.28 -1.55
C ARG A 127 16.74 3.58 -1.05
N PRO A 128 17.81 3.50 -0.25
CA PRO A 128 18.52 2.30 0.24
C PRO A 128 17.83 1.58 1.39
N SER A 129 16.81 2.17 2.05
CA SER A 129 16.11 1.59 3.19
C SER A 129 14.74 2.24 3.42
N LEU A 130 13.88 1.56 4.20
CA LEU A 130 12.54 2.05 4.56
C LEU A 130 12.61 3.38 5.35
N PHE A 131 13.50 3.45 6.35
CA PHE A 131 13.70 4.64 7.18
C PHE A 131 15.09 5.21 6.95
N ARG A 132 15.14 6.52 6.74
CA ARG A 132 16.39 7.27 6.57
C ARG A 132 16.31 8.53 7.42
N GLN A 133 17.43 8.93 7.99
CA GLN A 133 17.55 10.21 8.67
C GLN A 133 18.90 10.84 8.32
N ALA A 134 18.88 12.08 7.86
CA ALA A 134 20.05 12.91 7.83
C ALA A 134 20.36 13.39 9.24
N GLU A 135 21.64 13.65 9.56
CA GLU A 135 22.07 14.04 10.90
C GLU A 135 21.28 15.26 11.42
N GLY A 136 20.48 15.07 12.48
CA GLY A 136 19.60 16.11 13.02
C GLY A 136 18.43 16.55 12.14
N GLY A 137 18.16 15.83 11.05
CA GLY A 137 17.10 16.12 10.09
C GLY A 137 15.82 15.30 10.30
N PRO A 138 14.84 15.45 9.39
CA PRO A 138 13.62 14.66 9.41
C PRO A 138 13.90 13.19 9.15
N VAL A 139 13.04 12.33 9.67
CA VAL A 139 12.99 10.91 9.29
C VAL A 139 12.23 10.81 7.98
N THR A 140 12.88 10.30 6.94
CA THR A 140 12.23 9.99 5.66
C THR A 140 11.79 8.53 5.67
N ILE A 141 10.54 8.30 5.30
CA ILE A 141 9.91 6.98 5.14
C ILE A 141 9.70 6.79 3.65
N SER A 142 10.20 5.69 3.08
CA SER A 142 10.06 5.40 1.65
C SER A 142 9.81 3.91 1.43
N PHE A 143 8.75 3.56 0.69
CA PHE A 143 8.42 2.19 0.34
C PHE A 143 7.56 2.12 -0.92
N THR A 144 7.49 0.92 -1.51
CA THR A 144 6.62 0.60 -2.64
C THR A 144 5.64 -0.49 -2.22
N MET A 145 4.35 -0.29 -2.51
CA MET A 145 3.36 -1.36 -2.46
C MET A 145 3.26 -2.01 -3.82
N HIS A 146 3.46 -3.32 -3.86
CA HIS A 146 3.43 -4.13 -5.08
C HIS A 146 2.28 -5.14 -5.05
N HIS A 147 1.48 -5.21 -6.12
CA HIS A 147 0.47 -6.25 -6.29
C HIS A 147 0.98 -7.28 -7.28
N GLN A 148 1.30 -8.50 -6.80
CA GLN A 148 2.00 -9.53 -7.59
C GLN A 148 1.25 -9.93 -8.85
N MET A 149 -0.07 -10.23 -8.75
CA MET A 149 -0.85 -10.74 -9.88
C MET A 149 -1.05 -9.69 -10.99
N MET A 150 -1.20 -8.41 -10.62
CA MET A 150 -1.46 -7.33 -11.58
C MET A 150 -0.20 -6.60 -12.03
N GLY A 151 0.95 -6.89 -11.42
CA GLY A 151 2.21 -6.19 -11.69
C GLY A 151 2.09 -4.68 -11.48
N MET A 152 1.34 -4.24 -10.46
CA MET A 152 1.08 -2.83 -10.18
C MET A 152 1.92 -2.37 -8.99
N ASP A 153 2.61 -1.25 -9.16
CA ASP A 153 3.40 -0.61 -8.13
C ASP A 153 2.81 0.74 -7.73
N ARG A 154 2.95 1.08 -6.45
CA ARG A 154 2.68 2.41 -5.92
C ARG A 154 3.78 2.79 -4.94
N ASP A 155 4.46 3.88 -5.24
CA ASP A 155 5.52 4.42 -4.41
C ASP A 155 4.95 5.41 -3.41
N PHE A 156 5.47 5.35 -2.18
CA PHE A 156 5.12 6.23 -1.09
C PHE A 156 6.39 6.79 -0.48
N GLU A 157 6.47 8.10 -0.35
CA GLU A 157 7.58 8.78 0.32
C GLU A 157 7.06 9.99 1.09
N THR A 158 7.55 10.14 2.32
CA THR A 158 7.28 11.30 3.17
C THR A 158 8.40 11.54 4.15
N SER A 159 8.41 12.72 4.76
CA SER A 159 9.37 13.07 5.80
C SER A 159 8.65 13.62 7.02
N VAL A 160 9.06 13.20 8.20
CA VAL A 160 8.46 13.57 9.48
C VAL A 160 9.53 13.98 10.48
N ILE A 161 9.27 15.03 11.25
CA ILE A 161 10.09 15.46 12.37
C ILE A 161 9.39 15.03 13.66
N PRO A 162 10.02 14.18 14.51
CA PRO A 162 9.49 13.85 15.82
C PRO A 162 9.40 15.07 16.70
N TYR A 163 8.37 15.13 17.56
CA TYR A 163 8.21 16.24 18.51
C TYR A 163 9.41 16.37 19.46
N ALA A 164 10.02 15.28 19.87
CA ALA A 164 11.19 15.32 20.74
C ALA A 164 12.37 16.07 20.13
N ASP A 165 12.53 16.04 18.79
CA ASP A 165 13.59 16.77 18.10
C ASP A 165 13.21 18.25 17.87
N PHE A 166 11.91 18.55 17.78
CA PHE A 166 11.41 19.90 17.57
C PHE A 166 11.63 20.80 18.80
N TYR A 167 11.35 20.28 19.99
CA TYR A 167 11.48 21.05 21.24
C TYR A 167 12.93 21.34 21.64
N LYS A 168 13.89 20.53 21.23
CA LYS A 168 15.33 20.82 21.49
C LYS A 168 15.94 21.89 20.59
N LYS A 169 15.35 22.15 19.43
CA LYS A 169 15.78 23.28 18.58
C LYS A 169 15.37 24.65 19.15
N GLY A 170 14.34 24.68 20.02
CA GLY A 170 13.88 25.89 20.69
C GLY A 170 14.73 26.32 21.89
N GLU A 171 15.53 25.41 22.48
CA GLU A 171 16.39 25.73 23.62
C GLU A 171 17.74 26.37 23.22
N VAL A 172 18.01 26.55 21.94
CA VAL A 172 19.29 27.13 21.43
C VAL A 172 19.15 28.64 21.12
N TYR A 173 17.99 29.26 21.43
CA TYR A 173 17.74 30.69 21.18
C TYR A 173 17.36 31.46 22.45
N GLU A 174 18.05 31.18 23.59
CA GLU A 174 18.16 32.12 24.72
C GLU A 174 19.61 32.61 24.87
#